data_c908f54f3fd8482e5873d61f438f50e5
#
_entry.id   c908f54f3fd8482e5873d61f438f50e5
#
_cell.length_a   1.000
_cell.length_b   1.000
_cell.length_c   1.000
_cell.angle_alpha   90.00
_cell.angle_beta   90.00
_cell.angle_gamma   90.00
#
_symmetry.space_group_name_H-M   'P 1'
#
loop_
_entity.id
_entity.type
_entity.pdbx_description
1 polymer ?
#
loop_
_entity_poly.entity_id
_entity_poly.type
_entity_poly.pdbx_seq_one_letter_code
_entity_poly.pdbx_strand_id
1 'polypeptide(L)'
;MRCARALPALAFFVAVTNWCPIPLYASDAMKPEELVARHVDSLGSKEARAAAKTRTVQGVAVYRILVGGGGIVEGKTGIVSEGRKLRFMMKFQTDYRGETFVSDGEAVKVAFSNSNQSRSPLASFVTTYDVIVRDGLLGGVLSTGWALSNLSEHEPKLVYEGLKKVDGHQVHQLRYLPRKHTEAEILLYFDAETFRHVKTVYSISVGNLPGATITTAVNLRAERSSLEEWFSDFKTVDGLTLPTHWKLQFTRELPNGSTTISEWDLKEDQITNNIELDPRNFEVK
;
A
#
# COMPACT_ATOMS: atom_id res chain seq x y z
N MET A 1 19.93 -36.14 -90.95
CA MET A 1 18.93 -35.55 -90.01
C MET A 1 19.24 -36.04 -88.62
N ARG A 2 19.87 -35.21 -87.83
CA ARG A 2 20.12 -35.53 -86.37
C ARG A 2 19.64 -34.30 -85.53
N CYS A 3 18.59 -34.54 -84.74
CA CYS A 3 18.06 -33.58 -83.83
C CYS A 3 18.97 -33.51 -82.57
N ALA A 4 19.52 -32.33 -82.25
CA ALA A 4 20.20 -32.06 -81.02
C ALA A 4 19.18 -31.53 -80.00
N ARG A 5 19.06 -32.21 -78.83
CA ARG A 5 18.26 -31.72 -77.68
C ARG A 5 19.17 -30.92 -76.79
N ALA A 6 18.77 -29.66 -76.53
CA ALA A 6 19.39 -28.75 -75.53
C ALA A 6 18.76 -29.06 -74.17
N LEU A 7 19.60 -29.22 -73.12
CA LEU A 7 19.21 -29.26 -71.72
C LEU A 7 19.24 -27.81 -71.15
N PRO A 8 18.26 -27.40 -70.34
CA PRO A 8 18.35 -26.15 -69.63
C PRO A 8 19.17 -26.33 -68.32
N ALA A 9 20.14 -25.43 -68.11
CA ALA A 9 20.90 -25.32 -66.88
C ALA A 9 20.02 -24.71 -65.78
N LEU A 10 19.86 -25.38 -64.65
CA LEU A 10 19.18 -24.95 -63.44
C LEU A 10 20.19 -24.12 -62.62
N ALA A 11 20.00 -22.79 -62.54
CA ALA A 11 20.77 -21.92 -61.66
C ALA A 11 20.20 -21.97 -60.24
N PHE A 12 20.97 -22.50 -59.30
CA PHE A 12 20.65 -22.46 -57.87
C PHE A 12 21.01 -21.09 -57.31
N PHE A 13 19.98 -20.32 -56.93
CA PHE A 13 20.14 -19.06 -56.18
C PHE A 13 20.24 -19.42 -54.69
N VAL A 14 21.42 -19.32 -54.10
CA VAL A 14 21.63 -19.41 -52.65
C VAL A 14 21.30 -18.04 -52.05
N ALA A 15 20.14 -17.90 -51.41
CA ALA A 15 19.80 -16.74 -50.63
C ALA A 15 20.53 -16.81 -49.31
N VAL A 16 21.58 -16.00 -49.13
CA VAL A 16 22.27 -15.79 -47.87
C VAL A 16 21.39 -14.84 -47.03
N THR A 17 20.60 -15.38 -46.09
CA THR A 17 19.88 -14.63 -45.11
C THR A 17 20.90 -14.11 -44.07
N ASN A 18 21.23 -12.79 -44.16
CA ASN A 18 21.97 -12.08 -43.11
C ASN A 18 21.09 -12.01 -41.86
N TRP A 19 21.30 -12.90 -40.92
CA TRP A 19 20.72 -12.84 -39.59
C TRP A 19 21.48 -11.81 -38.78
N CYS A 20 20.98 -10.58 -38.77
CA CYS A 20 21.47 -9.54 -37.87
C CYS A 20 21.01 -9.91 -36.45
N PRO A 21 21.89 -10.20 -35.49
CA PRO A 21 21.48 -10.40 -34.10
C PRO A 21 20.99 -9.04 -33.58
N ILE A 22 19.69 -8.94 -33.31
CA ILE A 22 19.13 -7.81 -32.56
C ILE A 22 19.76 -7.93 -31.17
N PRO A 23 20.54 -6.93 -30.68
CA PRO A 23 21.02 -6.95 -29.33
C PRO A 23 19.78 -6.88 -28.42
N LEU A 24 19.49 -7.97 -27.71
CA LEU A 24 18.60 -7.93 -26.55
C LEU A 24 19.34 -7.07 -25.51
N TYR A 25 19.04 -5.78 -25.50
CA TYR A 25 19.32 -4.97 -24.32
C TYR A 25 18.48 -5.56 -23.20
N ALA A 26 19.09 -6.40 -22.36
CA ALA A 26 18.57 -6.65 -21.04
C ALA A 26 18.55 -5.28 -20.36
N SER A 27 17.37 -4.64 -20.28
CA SER A 27 17.20 -3.47 -19.45
C SER A 27 17.57 -3.95 -18.04
N ASP A 28 18.63 -3.38 -17.48
CA ASP A 28 18.95 -3.62 -16.07
C ASP A 28 17.66 -3.38 -15.29
N ALA A 29 17.12 -4.45 -14.72
CA ALA A 29 15.87 -4.36 -13.96
C ALA A 29 16.15 -3.40 -12.80
N MET A 30 15.35 -2.34 -12.66
CA MET A 30 15.43 -1.36 -11.58
C MET A 30 15.60 -2.09 -10.25
N LYS A 31 16.57 -1.68 -9.44
CA LYS A 31 16.80 -2.25 -8.11
C LYS A 31 15.77 -1.66 -7.11
N PRO A 32 15.37 -2.43 -6.08
CA PRO A 32 14.48 -1.92 -5.05
C PRO A 32 14.96 -0.61 -4.42
N GLU A 33 16.28 -0.50 -4.18
CA GLU A 33 16.90 0.69 -3.58
C GLU A 33 16.83 1.91 -4.50
N GLU A 34 16.92 1.70 -5.81
CA GLU A 34 16.78 2.77 -6.81
C GLU A 34 15.33 3.29 -6.84
N LEU A 35 14.33 2.39 -6.83
CA LEU A 35 12.93 2.77 -6.76
C LEU A 35 12.65 3.59 -5.50
N VAL A 36 13.14 3.12 -4.35
CA VAL A 36 12.98 3.84 -3.07
C VAL A 36 13.65 5.21 -3.11
N ALA A 37 14.86 5.31 -3.64
CA ALA A 37 15.56 6.60 -3.77
C ALA A 37 14.77 7.60 -4.61
N ARG A 38 14.27 7.17 -5.80
CA ARG A 38 13.42 8.01 -6.67
C ARG A 38 12.12 8.40 -5.99
N HIS A 39 11.48 7.46 -5.26
CA HIS A 39 10.31 7.77 -4.47
C HIS A 39 10.59 8.81 -3.39
N VAL A 40 11.62 8.62 -2.58
CA VAL A 40 11.99 9.56 -1.53
C VAL A 40 12.33 10.94 -2.11
N ASP A 41 12.99 11.01 -3.26
CA ASP A 41 13.26 12.29 -3.94
C ASP A 41 12.00 12.94 -4.50
N SER A 42 10.98 12.17 -4.88
CA SER A 42 9.68 12.70 -5.30
C SER A 42 8.91 13.41 -4.19
N LEU A 43 9.26 13.17 -2.92
CA LEU A 43 8.65 13.82 -1.76
C LEU A 43 9.12 15.26 -1.56
N GLY A 44 10.23 15.66 -2.15
CA GLY A 44 10.81 17.00 -2.00
C GLY A 44 12.32 16.98 -1.73
N SER A 45 12.92 18.13 -1.54
CA SER A 45 14.36 18.23 -1.31
C SER A 45 14.79 17.54 0.01
N LYS A 46 16.06 17.15 0.09
CA LYS A 46 16.63 16.53 1.30
C LYS A 46 16.47 17.45 2.52
N GLU A 47 16.61 18.75 2.33
CA GLU A 47 16.48 19.79 3.37
C GLU A 47 15.02 19.85 3.86
N ALA A 48 14.03 19.91 2.94
CA ALA A 48 12.62 19.92 3.28
C ALA A 48 12.21 18.67 4.06
N ARG A 49 12.65 17.48 3.58
CA ARG A 49 12.40 16.21 4.28
C ARG A 49 13.02 16.19 5.68
N ALA A 50 14.27 16.65 5.82
CA ALA A 50 14.98 16.68 7.09
C ALA A 50 14.40 17.70 8.06
N ALA A 51 13.77 18.77 7.57
CA ALA A 51 13.16 19.81 8.38
C ALA A 51 11.81 19.37 8.99
N ALA A 52 11.06 18.47 8.36
CA ALA A 52 9.74 18.06 8.84
C ALA A 52 9.85 17.04 9.98
N LYS A 53 9.92 17.53 11.23
CA LYS A 53 10.06 16.68 12.43
C LYS A 53 8.74 16.20 12.99
N THR A 54 7.74 17.07 12.98
CA THR A 54 6.38 16.77 13.41
C THR A 54 5.40 17.11 12.29
N ARG A 55 4.26 16.42 12.26
CA ARG A 55 3.19 16.72 11.31
C ARG A 55 1.83 16.48 11.93
N THR A 56 0.91 17.41 11.65
CA THR A 56 -0.52 17.20 11.83
C THR A 56 -1.22 17.28 10.49
N VAL A 57 -2.16 16.38 10.30
CA VAL A 57 -3.08 16.36 9.15
C VAL A 57 -4.48 16.35 9.71
N GLN A 58 -5.36 17.18 9.18
CA GLN A 58 -6.75 17.28 9.58
C GLN A 58 -7.63 17.35 8.34
N GLY A 59 -8.83 16.76 8.44
CA GLY A 59 -9.74 16.75 7.32
C GLY A 59 -11.10 16.15 7.66
N VAL A 60 -11.85 15.88 6.60
CA VAL A 60 -13.16 15.23 6.67
C VAL A 60 -13.04 13.76 6.28
N ALA A 61 -13.89 12.92 6.87
CA ALA A 61 -13.96 11.51 6.59
C ALA A 61 -15.38 11.13 6.19
N VAL A 62 -15.53 10.31 5.16
CA VAL A 62 -16.81 9.68 4.80
C VAL A 62 -16.64 8.18 4.89
N TYR A 63 -17.42 7.55 5.76
CA TYR A 63 -17.47 6.10 5.90
C TYR A 63 -18.66 5.55 5.10
N ARG A 64 -18.41 4.48 4.33
CA ARG A 64 -19.45 3.76 3.55
C ARG A 64 -19.30 2.26 3.74
N ILE A 65 -20.44 1.58 3.81
CA ILE A 65 -20.52 0.12 3.66
C ILE A 65 -20.94 -0.17 2.22
N LEU A 66 -19.99 -0.69 1.42
CA LEU A 66 -20.23 -0.96 0.00
C LEU A 66 -20.88 -2.32 -0.24
N VAL A 67 -20.54 -3.33 0.61
CA VAL A 67 -21.08 -4.70 0.53
C VAL A 67 -21.27 -5.24 1.95
N GLY A 68 -22.34 -5.97 2.17
CA GLY A 68 -22.65 -6.60 3.45
C GLY A 68 -23.39 -5.70 4.44
N GLY A 69 -23.94 -4.59 3.95
CA GLY A 69 -24.71 -3.63 4.74
C GLY A 69 -25.03 -2.40 3.90
N GLY A 70 -25.48 -1.33 4.56
CA GLY A 70 -25.71 -0.04 3.93
C GLY A 70 -25.47 1.09 4.92
N GLY A 71 -25.20 2.27 4.40
CA GLY A 71 -25.02 3.49 5.19
C GLY A 71 -23.86 4.33 4.70
N ILE A 72 -24.03 5.64 4.87
CA ILE A 72 -23.00 6.66 4.64
C ILE A 72 -23.00 7.54 5.88
N VAL A 73 -21.81 7.78 6.42
CA VAL A 73 -21.63 8.61 7.61
C VAL A 73 -20.48 9.57 7.39
N GLU A 74 -20.71 10.83 7.66
CA GLU A 74 -19.67 11.87 7.62
C GLU A 74 -19.06 12.08 9.01
N GLY A 75 -17.79 12.42 9.02
CA GLY A 75 -17.02 12.62 10.24
C GLY A 75 -15.74 13.43 9.99
N LYS A 76 -14.81 13.29 10.93
CA LYS A 76 -13.51 13.96 10.88
C LYS A 76 -12.39 12.95 10.88
N THR A 77 -11.30 13.30 10.21
CA THR A 77 -10.04 12.56 10.25
C THR A 77 -8.92 13.40 10.81
N GLY A 78 -7.89 12.75 11.35
CA GLY A 78 -6.68 13.43 11.77
C GLY A 78 -5.52 12.48 11.98
N ILE A 79 -4.32 12.96 11.59
CA ILE A 79 -3.04 12.33 11.85
C ILE A 79 -2.21 13.27 12.68
N VAL A 80 -1.52 12.73 13.68
CA VAL A 80 -0.46 13.41 14.43
C VAL A 80 0.76 12.49 14.40
N SER A 81 1.92 12.99 13.97
CA SER A 81 3.13 12.17 13.89
C SER A 81 4.39 12.93 14.29
N GLU A 82 5.34 12.23 14.93
CA GLU A 82 6.65 12.70 15.34
C GLU A 82 7.67 11.57 15.21
N GLY A 83 8.56 11.64 14.22
CA GLY A 83 9.41 10.49 13.90
C GLY A 83 8.56 9.24 13.66
N ARG A 84 8.82 8.14 14.39
CA ARG A 84 8.06 6.87 14.30
C ARG A 84 6.73 6.88 15.06
N LYS A 85 6.49 7.89 15.90
CA LYS A 85 5.24 7.98 16.66
C LYS A 85 4.10 8.41 15.76
N LEU A 86 2.95 7.78 15.93
CA LEU A 86 1.76 8.03 15.13
C LEU A 86 0.52 8.01 15.99
N ARG A 87 -0.38 8.94 15.75
CA ARG A 87 -1.80 8.81 16.09
C ARG A 87 -2.61 9.10 14.84
N PHE A 88 -3.33 8.11 14.36
CA PHE A 88 -4.34 8.26 13.32
C PHE A 88 -5.73 8.04 13.90
N MET A 89 -6.67 8.92 13.57
CA MET A 89 -8.04 8.82 14.04
C MET A 89 -9.04 9.18 12.96
N MET A 90 -10.15 8.46 12.94
CA MET A 90 -11.39 8.81 12.26
C MET A 90 -12.49 8.83 13.31
N LYS A 91 -13.32 9.89 13.34
CA LYS A 91 -14.39 10.06 14.33
C LYS A 91 -15.71 10.33 13.64
N PHE A 92 -16.73 9.53 13.99
CA PHE A 92 -18.09 9.66 13.52
C PHE A 92 -19.06 9.81 14.71
N GLN A 93 -20.20 10.46 14.48
CA GLN A 93 -21.22 10.68 15.52
C GLN A 93 -22.36 9.68 15.38
N THR A 94 -22.03 8.38 15.38
CA THR A 94 -22.96 7.25 15.27
C THR A 94 -22.54 6.14 16.21
N ASP A 95 -23.22 4.99 16.20
CA ASP A 95 -22.80 3.80 16.96
C ASP A 95 -21.41 3.33 16.55
N TYR A 96 -21.07 3.42 15.27
CA TYR A 96 -19.69 3.31 14.81
C TYR A 96 -18.98 4.64 15.06
N ARG A 97 -18.17 4.70 16.11
CA ARG A 97 -17.46 5.91 16.53
C ARG A 97 -16.21 6.21 15.71
N GLY A 98 -15.80 5.27 14.86
CA GLY A 98 -14.62 5.37 14.00
C GLY A 98 -13.44 4.55 14.52
N GLU A 99 -12.25 4.90 14.04
CA GLU A 99 -11.01 4.17 14.32
C GLU A 99 -10.00 5.09 15.02
N THR A 100 -9.19 4.52 15.89
CA THR A 100 -8.03 5.21 16.45
C THR A 100 -6.88 4.23 16.61
N PHE A 101 -5.79 4.50 15.92
CA PHE A 101 -4.55 3.75 15.98
C PHE A 101 -3.46 4.65 16.55
N VAL A 102 -2.76 4.17 17.58
CA VAL A 102 -1.70 4.92 18.25
C VAL A 102 -0.44 4.07 18.30
N SER A 103 0.70 4.67 17.96
CA SER A 103 2.02 4.06 18.14
C SER A 103 2.94 5.04 18.84
N ASP A 104 3.71 4.57 19.82
CA ASP A 104 4.81 5.31 20.44
C ASP A 104 6.15 5.09 19.72
N GLY A 105 6.12 4.37 18.58
CA GLY A 105 7.29 3.98 17.80
C GLY A 105 7.73 2.52 18.03
N GLU A 106 7.23 1.86 19.08
CA GLU A 106 7.55 0.47 19.42
C GLU A 106 6.29 -0.39 19.58
N ALA A 107 5.33 0.10 20.34
CA ALA A 107 4.05 -0.57 20.59
C ALA A 107 2.91 0.12 19.82
N VAL A 108 1.87 -0.67 19.55
CA VAL A 108 0.65 -0.19 18.90
C VAL A 108 -0.55 -0.46 19.78
N LYS A 109 -1.38 0.57 19.95
CA LYS A 109 -2.69 0.50 20.60
C LYS A 109 -3.77 0.81 19.60
N VAL A 110 -4.78 -0.05 19.55
CA VAL A 110 -5.99 0.13 18.74
C VAL A 110 -7.18 0.31 19.67
N ALA A 111 -7.88 1.44 19.55
CA ALA A 111 -9.03 1.73 20.40
C ALA A 111 -10.26 0.89 20.00
N PHE A 112 -11.26 0.88 20.87
CA PHE A 112 -12.57 0.34 20.55
C PHE A 112 -13.34 1.27 19.60
N SER A 113 -14.00 0.67 18.62
CA SER A 113 -14.66 1.41 17.52
C SER A 113 -16.13 1.73 17.80
N ASN A 114 -16.68 1.23 18.90
CA ASN A 114 -18.09 1.46 19.26
C ASN A 114 -18.33 1.55 20.77
N SER A 115 -19.59 1.90 21.15
CA SER A 115 -20.01 2.05 22.53
C SER A 115 -19.99 0.76 23.35
N ASN A 116 -20.09 -0.40 22.69
CA ASN A 116 -20.10 -1.72 23.34
C ASN A 116 -18.68 -2.25 23.62
N GLN A 117 -17.66 -1.39 23.49
CA GLN A 117 -16.25 -1.75 23.68
C GLN A 117 -15.78 -2.91 22.78
N SER A 118 -16.33 -2.99 21.57
CA SER A 118 -15.86 -3.91 20.54
C SER A 118 -15.04 -3.19 19.46
N ARG A 119 -14.17 -3.94 18.81
CA ARG A 119 -13.39 -3.47 17.67
C ARG A 119 -14.14 -3.73 16.39
N SER A 120 -13.97 -2.85 15.42
CA SER A 120 -14.40 -3.11 14.05
C SER A 120 -13.55 -4.24 13.43
N PRO A 121 -13.97 -4.80 12.28
CA PRO A 121 -13.13 -5.72 11.52
C PRO A 121 -11.78 -5.11 11.13
N LEU A 122 -11.74 -3.83 10.73
CA LEU A 122 -10.49 -3.11 10.45
C LEU A 122 -9.61 -2.98 11.70
N ALA A 123 -10.18 -2.55 12.84
CA ALA A 123 -9.46 -2.44 14.09
C ALA A 123 -8.88 -3.78 14.56
N SER A 124 -9.62 -4.87 14.38
CA SER A 124 -9.16 -6.23 14.68
C SER A 124 -8.02 -6.65 13.76
N PHE A 125 -8.12 -6.37 12.47
CA PHE A 125 -7.07 -6.62 11.48
C PHE A 125 -5.77 -5.90 11.86
N VAL A 126 -5.83 -4.59 12.13
CA VAL A 126 -4.65 -3.78 12.50
C VAL A 126 -4.08 -4.22 13.87
N THR A 127 -4.92 -4.68 14.79
CA THR A 127 -4.43 -5.25 16.07
C THR A 127 -3.61 -6.52 15.86
N THR A 128 -4.05 -7.39 14.95
CA THR A 128 -3.37 -8.65 14.65
C THR A 128 -2.09 -8.41 13.85
N TYR A 129 -2.13 -7.47 12.91
CA TYR A 129 -1.02 -7.13 12.03
C TYR A 129 -0.48 -5.73 12.35
N ASP A 130 -0.06 -5.53 13.60
CA ASP A 130 0.38 -4.25 14.15
C ASP A 130 1.59 -3.63 13.42
N VAL A 131 2.34 -4.45 12.71
CA VAL A 131 3.45 -4.04 11.84
C VAL A 131 3.06 -2.94 10.85
N ILE A 132 1.80 -2.94 10.39
CA ILE A 132 1.27 -1.93 9.46
C ILE A 132 1.40 -0.51 10.05
N VAL A 133 1.17 -0.37 11.35
CA VAL A 133 1.28 0.90 12.07
C VAL A 133 2.67 1.11 12.64
N ARG A 134 3.25 0.08 13.27
CA ARG A 134 4.56 0.15 13.94
C ARG A 134 5.69 0.49 12.97
N ASP A 135 5.68 -0.08 11.76
CA ASP A 135 6.70 0.20 10.75
C ASP A 135 6.39 1.48 9.94
N GLY A 136 5.31 2.21 10.28
CA GLY A 136 4.95 3.46 9.63
C GLY A 136 4.41 3.30 8.21
N LEU A 137 3.81 2.17 7.88
CA LEU A 137 3.25 1.90 6.56
C LEU A 137 1.88 2.56 6.37
N LEU A 138 1.00 2.51 7.40
CA LEU A 138 -0.34 3.08 7.35
C LEU A 138 -0.30 4.60 7.14
N GLY A 139 -1.07 5.08 6.17
CA GLY A 139 -1.13 6.50 5.79
C GLY A 139 0.08 6.97 4.98
N GLY A 140 1.04 6.08 4.69
CA GLY A 140 2.17 6.37 3.81
C GLY A 140 2.91 7.65 4.20
N VAL A 141 3.16 8.48 3.19
CA VAL A 141 3.91 9.74 3.32
C VAL A 141 3.18 10.84 4.13
N LEU A 142 1.93 10.62 4.54
CA LEU A 142 1.22 11.53 5.45
C LEU A 142 1.79 11.49 6.87
N SER A 143 2.46 10.39 7.25
CA SER A 143 3.20 10.27 8.50
C SER A 143 4.66 10.68 8.34
N THR A 144 5.25 11.31 9.38
CA THR A 144 6.71 11.54 9.47
C THR A 144 7.49 10.25 9.63
N GLY A 145 6.84 9.18 10.10
CA GLY A 145 7.40 7.85 10.28
C GLY A 145 7.32 6.93 9.06
N TRP A 146 7.10 7.48 7.85
CA TRP A 146 6.99 6.68 6.65
C TRP A 146 8.13 5.68 6.48
N ALA A 147 7.79 4.39 6.38
CA ALA A 147 8.73 3.27 6.38
C ALA A 147 9.89 3.43 5.38
N LEU A 148 9.61 3.91 4.17
CA LEU A 148 10.65 4.03 3.13
C LEU A 148 11.54 5.27 3.28
N SER A 149 11.16 6.24 4.10
CA SER A 149 12.02 7.38 4.45
C SER A 149 13.10 7.02 5.48
N ASN A 150 12.89 5.93 6.24
CA ASN A 150 13.73 5.52 7.38
C ASN A 150 14.05 4.02 7.33
N LEU A 151 14.47 3.52 6.17
CA LEU A 151 14.74 2.08 5.97
C LEU A 151 15.73 1.49 6.98
N SER A 152 16.74 2.26 7.40
CA SER A 152 17.75 1.81 8.37
C SER A 152 17.18 1.52 9.76
N GLU A 153 16.01 2.06 10.10
CA GLU A 153 15.34 1.83 11.40
C GLU A 153 14.50 0.55 11.39
N HIS A 154 13.96 0.17 10.23
CA HIS A 154 13.06 -0.97 10.07
C HIS A 154 13.75 -2.20 9.49
N GLU A 155 14.85 -2.00 8.73
CA GLU A 155 15.63 -3.05 8.04
C GLU A 155 14.74 -4.08 7.31
N PRO A 156 13.76 -3.65 6.50
CA PRO A 156 12.92 -4.56 5.74
C PRO A 156 13.70 -5.19 4.59
N LYS A 157 13.28 -6.36 4.16
CA LYS A 157 13.68 -6.87 2.84
C LYS A 157 12.73 -6.32 1.80
N LEU A 158 13.26 -5.73 0.74
CA LEU A 158 12.50 -5.17 -0.37
C LEU A 158 12.69 -6.01 -1.63
N VAL A 159 11.61 -6.24 -2.38
CA VAL A 159 11.65 -6.95 -3.65
C VAL A 159 10.90 -6.13 -4.70
N TYR A 160 11.62 -5.69 -5.74
CA TYR A 160 10.98 -5.04 -6.87
C TYR A 160 10.32 -6.07 -7.77
N GLU A 161 9.02 -5.91 -8.03
CA GLU A 161 8.22 -6.86 -8.83
C GLU A 161 7.89 -6.36 -10.24
N GLY A 162 8.55 -5.28 -10.66
CA GLY A 162 8.43 -4.71 -11.98
C GLY A 162 7.28 -3.72 -12.15
N LEU A 163 7.07 -3.30 -13.39
CA LEU A 163 5.94 -2.47 -13.79
C LEU A 163 4.67 -3.31 -13.86
N LYS A 164 3.58 -2.75 -13.36
CA LYS A 164 2.23 -3.31 -13.41
C LYS A 164 1.25 -2.29 -13.92
N LYS A 165 0.11 -2.75 -14.39
CA LYS A 165 -1.03 -1.88 -14.70
C LYS A 165 -2.09 -2.09 -13.61
N VAL A 166 -2.32 -1.05 -12.81
CA VAL A 166 -3.28 -1.06 -11.70
C VAL A 166 -4.25 0.10 -11.91
N ASP A 167 -5.55 -0.17 -11.87
CA ASP A 167 -6.62 0.81 -12.07
C ASP A 167 -6.43 1.68 -13.34
N GLY A 168 -5.87 1.07 -14.42
CA GLY A 168 -5.61 1.75 -15.69
C GLY A 168 -4.27 2.47 -15.79
N HIS A 169 -3.53 2.66 -14.71
CA HIS A 169 -2.26 3.38 -14.63
C HIS A 169 -1.07 2.43 -14.57
N GLN A 170 0.07 2.85 -15.14
CA GLN A 170 1.34 2.16 -14.99
C GLN A 170 1.96 2.51 -13.64
N VAL A 171 2.36 1.48 -12.88
CA VAL A 171 2.94 1.64 -11.56
C VAL A 171 4.11 0.68 -11.36
N HIS A 172 5.11 1.09 -10.58
CA HIS A 172 6.13 0.20 -10.05
C HIS A 172 5.59 -0.51 -8.82
N GLN A 173 5.71 -1.83 -8.77
CA GLN A 173 5.31 -2.64 -7.62
C GLN A 173 6.54 -3.06 -6.80
N LEU A 174 6.45 -2.81 -5.48
CA LEU A 174 7.46 -3.16 -4.50
C LEU A 174 6.82 -4.01 -3.39
N ARG A 175 7.38 -5.18 -3.13
CA ARG A 175 6.99 -6.00 -1.98
C ARG A 175 7.83 -5.60 -0.79
N TYR A 176 7.16 -5.28 0.32
CA TYR A 176 7.78 -4.96 1.60
C TYR A 176 7.68 -6.16 2.54
N LEU A 177 8.82 -6.67 2.98
CA LEU A 177 8.92 -7.80 3.90
C LEU A 177 9.49 -7.27 5.22
N PRO A 178 8.65 -7.09 6.26
CA PRO A 178 9.10 -6.59 7.55
C PRO A 178 10.16 -7.50 8.16
N ARG A 179 11.07 -6.91 8.96
CA ARG A 179 12.07 -7.69 9.71
C ARG A 179 11.41 -8.68 10.67
N LYS A 180 10.36 -8.24 11.38
CA LYS A 180 9.54 -9.13 12.19
C LYS A 180 8.55 -9.84 11.27
N HIS A 181 8.61 -11.16 11.27
CA HIS A 181 7.73 -11.98 10.43
C HIS A 181 6.25 -11.63 10.62
N THR A 182 5.54 -11.54 9.52
CA THR A 182 4.08 -11.38 9.46
C THR A 182 3.54 -12.28 8.34
N GLU A 183 2.31 -12.76 8.51
CA GLU A 183 1.58 -13.48 7.46
C GLU A 183 0.98 -12.50 6.42
N ALA A 184 1.02 -11.20 6.72
CA ALA A 184 0.53 -10.18 5.80
C ALA A 184 1.47 -10.02 4.61
N GLU A 185 0.95 -10.16 3.41
CA GLU A 185 1.60 -9.70 2.20
C GLU A 185 1.42 -8.18 2.10
N ILE A 186 2.50 -7.44 1.87
CA ILE A 186 2.50 -5.98 1.81
C ILE A 186 3.09 -5.55 0.46
N LEU A 187 2.24 -4.92 -0.36
CA LEU A 187 2.61 -4.43 -1.68
C LEU A 187 2.44 -2.92 -1.75
N LEU A 188 3.50 -2.23 -2.15
CA LEU A 188 3.54 -0.78 -2.34
C LEU A 188 3.60 -0.49 -3.83
N TYR A 189 2.83 0.51 -4.27
CA TYR A 189 2.75 0.89 -5.67
C TYR A 189 3.12 2.36 -5.84
N PHE A 190 3.98 2.62 -6.82
CA PHE A 190 4.48 3.95 -7.14
C PHE A 190 4.16 4.27 -8.58
N ASP A 191 3.65 5.45 -8.83
CA ASP A 191 3.40 5.94 -10.18
C ASP A 191 4.65 5.84 -11.04
N ALA A 192 4.52 5.34 -12.27
CA ALA A 192 5.65 4.99 -13.12
C ALA A 192 6.48 6.21 -13.58
N GLU A 193 5.89 7.39 -13.63
CA GLU A 193 6.53 8.61 -14.12
C GLU A 193 7.02 9.49 -12.97
N THR A 194 6.19 9.65 -11.94
CA THR A 194 6.46 10.58 -10.84
C THR A 194 7.09 9.93 -9.62
N PHE A 195 7.11 8.59 -9.54
CA PHE A 195 7.56 7.79 -8.39
C PHE A 195 6.83 8.10 -7.07
N ARG A 196 5.70 8.79 -7.13
CA ARG A 196 4.85 9.05 -5.97
C ARG A 196 4.19 7.77 -5.50
N HIS A 197 4.12 7.59 -4.18
CA HIS A 197 3.38 6.48 -3.59
C HIS A 197 1.88 6.69 -3.82
N VAL A 198 1.23 5.80 -4.56
CA VAL A 198 -0.18 5.95 -4.98
C VAL A 198 -1.09 4.89 -4.38
N LYS A 199 -0.54 3.73 -3.94
CA LYS A 199 -1.36 2.66 -3.36
C LYS A 199 -0.53 1.77 -2.46
N THR A 200 -1.17 1.23 -1.40
CA THR A 200 -0.67 0.10 -0.60
C THR A 200 -1.75 -0.97 -0.51
N VAL A 201 -1.34 -2.23 -0.55
CA VAL A 201 -2.22 -3.38 -0.32
C VAL A 201 -1.62 -4.25 0.78
N TYR A 202 -2.42 -4.52 1.80
CA TYR A 202 -2.12 -5.51 2.84
C TYR A 202 -3.10 -6.65 2.68
N SER A 203 -2.63 -7.86 2.42
CA SER A 203 -3.50 -9.02 2.20
C SER A 203 -3.11 -10.22 3.05
N ILE A 204 -4.13 -10.91 3.54
CA ILE A 204 -4.02 -12.10 4.36
C ILE A 204 -4.93 -13.17 3.76
N SER A 205 -4.41 -14.39 3.67
CA SER A 205 -5.19 -15.56 3.36
C SER A 205 -4.93 -16.62 4.41
N VAL A 206 -5.89 -16.83 5.30
CA VAL A 206 -5.80 -17.88 6.31
C VAL A 206 -6.35 -19.16 5.68
N GLY A 207 -5.45 -20.10 5.40
CA GLY A 207 -5.81 -21.42 4.88
C GLY A 207 -6.62 -22.24 5.90
N ASN A 208 -7.19 -23.36 5.45
CA ASN A 208 -7.92 -24.29 6.30
C ASN A 208 -7.08 -24.70 7.52
N LEU A 209 -7.66 -24.65 8.70
CA LEU A 209 -7.02 -25.06 9.97
C LEU A 209 -6.41 -26.45 9.85
N PRO A 210 -5.15 -26.68 10.30
CA PRO A 210 -4.61 -28.02 10.42
C PRO A 210 -5.50 -28.87 11.33
N GLY A 211 -6.01 -30.00 10.82
CA GLY A 211 -6.89 -30.90 11.58
C GLY A 211 -8.36 -30.91 11.15
N ALA A 212 -8.77 -30.09 10.18
CA ALA A 212 -10.08 -30.25 9.57
C ALA A 212 -10.16 -31.59 8.84
N THR A 213 -11.19 -32.40 9.16
CA THR A 213 -11.43 -33.67 8.45
C THR A 213 -11.80 -33.37 7.00
N ILE A 214 -11.44 -34.28 6.05
CA ILE A 214 -11.68 -34.13 4.61
C ILE A 214 -13.13 -33.74 4.29
N THR A 215 -14.09 -34.22 5.09
CA THR A 215 -15.52 -33.91 4.93
C THR A 215 -15.92 -32.48 5.32
N THR A 216 -15.20 -31.85 6.26
CA THR A 216 -15.43 -30.46 6.66
C THR A 216 -14.59 -29.48 5.85
N ALA A 217 -13.42 -29.87 5.35
CA ALA A 217 -12.50 -29.05 4.55
C ALA A 217 -13.03 -28.76 3.14
N VAL A 218 -13.85 -29.63 2.58
CA VAL A 218 -14.36 -29.51 1.17
C VAL A 218 -15.30 -28.31 1.00
N ASN A 219 -15.91 -27.78 2.09
CA ASN A 219 -16.87 -26.69 2.02
C ASN A 219 -16.43 -25.37 2.67
N LEU A 220 -15.23 -25.31 3.29
CA LEU A 220 -14.74 -24.12 3.92
C LEU A 220 -13.69 -23.45 3.01
N ARG A 221 -14.05 -22.30 2.46
CA ARG A 221 -13.09 -21.43 1.78
C ARG A 221 -12.13 -20.82 2.81
N ALA A 222 -10.90 -20.52 2.38
CA ALA A 222 -9.99 -19.73 3.20
C ALA A 222 -10.64 -18.37 3.52
N GLU A 223 -10.54 -17.92 4.77
CA GLU A 223 -10.87 -16.54 5.11
C GLU A 223 -9.81 -15.63 4.49
N ARG A 224 -10.25 -14.60 3.79
CA ARG A 224 -9.36 -13.59 3.20
C ARG A 224 -9.74 -12.22 3.71
N SER A 225 -8.74 -11.44 4.02
CA SER A 225 -8.91 -10.02 4.37
C SER A 225 -7.89 -9.19 3.63
N SER A 226 -8.30 -8.04 3.12
CA SER A 226 -7.37 -7.06 2.56
C SER A 226 -7.73 -5.65 3.01
N LEU A 227 -6.70 -4.88 3.34
CA LEU A 227 -6.77 -3.44 3.50
C LEU A 227 -6.03 -2.82 2.33
N GLU A 228 -6.69 -1.92 1.64
CA GLU A 228 -6.11 -1.18 0.53
C GLU A 228 -6.16 0.32 0.84
N GLU A 229 -5.10 1.02 0.49
CA GLU A 229 -4.96 2.47 0.61
C GLU A 229 -4.68 3.05 -0.77
N TRP A 230 -5.32 4.17 -1.11
CA TRP A 230 -5.04 4.97 -2.30
C TRP A 230 -4.72 6.39 -1.90
N PHE A 231 -3.73 6.98 -2.57
CA PHE A 231 -3.24 8.33 -2.33
C PHE A 231 -3.30 9.14 -3.61
N SER A 232 -3.98 10.29 -3.58
CA SER A 232 -4.14 11.17 -4.73
C SER A 232 -4.17 12.65 -4.32
N ASP A 233 -4.40 13.53 -5.29
CA ASP A 233 -4.52 14.98 -5.11
C ASP A 233 -3.31 15.60 -4.41
N PHE A 234 -2.10 15.28 -4.96
CA PHE A 234 -0.84 15.70 -4.36
C PHE A 234 -0.66 17.21 -4.42
N LYS A 235 -0.27 17.80 -3.27
CA LYS A 235 0.04 19.23 -3.12
C LYS A 235 1.40 19.41 -2.48
N THR A 236 2.02 20.56 -2.73
CA THR A 236 3.27 20.94 -2.07
C THR A 236 2.97 21.72 -0.80
N VAL A 237 3.46 21.22 0.34
CA VAL A 237 3.37 21.84 1.67
C VAL A 237 4.79 21.89 2.26
N ASP A 238 5.28 23.08 2.55
CA ASP A 238 6.63 23.32 3.11
C ASP A 238 7.75 22.61 2.30
N GLY A 239 7.62 22.60 0.96
CA GLY A 239 8.56 21.95 0.05
C GLY A 239 8.41 20.43 -0.04
N LEU A 240 7.40 19.84 0.61
CA LEU A 240 7.07 18.42 0.53
C LEU A 240 5.84 18.18 -0.34
N THR A 241 5.89 17.19 -1.21
CA THR A 241 4.76 16.74 -2.03
C THR A 241 3.99 15.66 -1.27
N LEU A 242 2.79 16.01 -0.81
CA LEU A 242 1.94 15.18 0.04
C LEU A 242 0.56 14.98 -0.60
N PRO A 243 -0.06 13.79 -0.49
CA PRO A 243 -1.43 13.59 -0.93
C PRO A 243 -2.41 14.35 -0.01
N THR A 244 -3.48 14.86 -0.59
CA THR A 244 -4.59 15.48 0.17
C THR A 244 -5.89 14.67 0.05
N HIS A 245 -5.83 13.55 -0.62
CA HIS A 245 -6.89 12.56 -0.65
C HIS A 245 -6.33 11.18 -0.34
N TRP A 246 -6.85 10.56 0.70
CA TRP A 246 -6.49 9.23 1.14
C TRP A 246 -7.76 8.39 1.28
N LYS A 247 -7.83 7.29 0.58
CA LYS A 247 -8.94 6.36 0.65
C LYS A 247 -8.46 5.03 1.21
N LEU A 248 -9.23 4.48 2.15
CA LEU A 248 -9.04 3.13 2.66
C LEU A 248 -10.22 2.26 2.27
N GLN A 249 -9.97 1.01 1.91
CA GLN A 249 -11.01 0.01 1.72
C GLN A 249 -10.60 -1.27 2.44
N PHE A 250 -11.48 -1.77 3.29
CA PHE A 250 -11.28 -3.04 3.97
C PHE A 250 -12.28 -4.06 3.44
N THR A 251 -11.75 -5.11 2.83
CA THR A 251 -12.51 -6.24 2.29
C THR A 251 -12.28 -7.46 3.17
N ARG A 252 -13.36 -8.16 3.50
CA ARG A 252 -13.32 -9.43 4.22
C ARG A 252 -14.19 -10.45 3.52
N GLU A 253 -13.59 -11.58 3.13
CA GLU A 253 -14.26 -12.74 2.58
C GLU A 253 -14.29 -13.83 3.66
N LEU A 254 -15.49 -14.20 4.10
CA LEU A 254 -15.69 -15.22 5.12
C LEU A 254 -15.70 -16.63 4.53
N PRO A 255 -15.42 -17.67 5.33
CA PRO A 255 -15.43 -19.07 4.86
C PRO A 255 -16.75 -19.53 4.26
N ASN A 256 -17.88 -18.92 4.66
CA ASN A 256 -19.20 -19.21 4.11
C ASN A 256 -19.46 -18.54 2.74
N GLY A 257 -18.47 -17.81 2.19
CA GLY A 257 -18.57 -17.11 0.91
C GLY A 257 -19.19 -15.72 0.99
N SER A 258 -19.61 -15.24 2.17
CA SER A 258 -20.07 -13.86 2.31
C SER A 258 -18.90 -12.88 2.28
N THR A 259 -19.13 -11.72 1.65
CA THR A 259 -18.13 -10.65 1.55
C THR A 259 -18.68 -9.40 2.22
N THR A 260 -17.82 -8.70 2.93
CA THR A 260 -18.08 -7.35 3.43
C THR A 260 -17.01 -6.40 2.90
N ILE A 261 -17.44 -5.19 2.49
CA ILE A 261 -16.53 -4.14 2.01
C ILE A 261 -16.93 -2.83 2.70
N SER A 262 -15.97 -2.29 3.45
CA SER A 262 -16.08 -0.98 4.09
C SER A 262 -15.07 -0.03 3.47
N GLU A 263 -15.47 1.22 3.25
CA GLU A 263 -14.64 2.27 2.66
C GLU A 263 -14.62 3.50 3.55
N TRP A 264 -13.46 4.11 3.69
CA TRP A 264 -13.23 5.43 4.30
C TRP A 264 -12.58 6.32 3.25
N ASP A 265 -13.24 7.41 2.92
CA ASP A 265 -12.80 8.44 1.97
C ASP A 265 -12.39 9.67 2.79
N LEU A 266 -11.10 9.98 2.82
CA LEU A 266 -10.52 11.02 3.66
C LEU A 266 -9.97 12.14 2.78
N LYS A 267 -10.48 13.35 3.01
CA LYS A 267 -10.00 14.56 2.34
C LYS A 267 -9.32 15.46 3.36
N GLU A 268 -8.04 15.67 3.14
CA GLU A 268 -7.18 16.39 4.05
C GLU A 268 -7.21 17.89 3.73
N ASP A 269 -7.81 18.67 4.61
CA ASP A 269 -7.99 20.10 4.41
C ASP A 269 -6.77 20.91 4.87
N GLN A 270 -6.08 20.42 5.91
CA GLN A 270 -4.94 21.10 6.51
C GLN A 270 -3.82 20.12 6.83
N ILE A 271 -2.62 20.43 6.34
CA ILE A 271 -1.37 19.75 6.69
C ILE A 271 -0.42 20.82 7.26
N THR A 272 0.09 20.58 8.47
CA THR A 272 1.00 21.51 9.14
C THR A 272 2.20 20.75 9.68
N ASN A 273 3.40 21.21 9.37
CA ASN A 273 4.65 20.64 9.87
C ASN A 273 5.22 21.48 11.03
N ASN A 274 6.06 20.85 11.84
CA ASN A 274 6.91 21.50 12.85
C ASN A 274 6.16 22.29 13.93
N ILE A 275 5.00 21.77 14.34
CA ILE A 275 4.30 22.27 15.52
C ILE A 275 4.70 21.46 16.76
N GLU A 276 4.63 22.10 17.92
CA GLU A 276 4.80 21.42 19.21
C GLU A 276 3.62 20.46 19.44
N LEU A 277 3.93 19.21 19.77
CA LEU A 277 2.93 18.16 20.00
C LEU A 277 2.89 17.79 21.48
N ASP A 278 1.69 17.59 21.99
CA ASP A 278 1.51 17.00 23.33
C ASP A 278 1.94 15.51 23.31
N PRO A 279 2.91 15.10 24.15
CA PRO A 279 3.38 13.71 24.20
C PRO A 279 2.26 12.70 24.47
N ARG A 280 1.17 13.12 25.15
CA ARG A 280 -0.01 12.28 25.41
C ARG A 280 -0.71 11.79 24.13
N ASN A 281 -0.44 12.44 22.99
CA ASN A 281 -0.96 11.95 21.71
C ASN A 281 -0.50 10.52 21.39
N PHE A 282 0.65 10.11 21.90
CA PHE A 282 1.30 8.85 21.55
C PHE A 282 1.28 7.81 22.69
N GLU A 283 0.48 8.04 23.75
CA GLU A 283 0.38 7.10 24.86
C GLU A 283 -0.36 5.82 24.45
N VAL A 284 0.31 4.67 24.65
CA VAL A 284 -0.19 3.31 24.36
C VAL A 284 -0.57 2.52 25.62
N LYS A 285 -0.88 3.22 26.73
CA LYS A 285 -1.29 2.62 28.02
C LYS A 285 -2.65 1.95 27.94
#